data_4ffc998c491c6b6094653b7f088f42ca
#
_entry.id   4ffc998c491c6b6094653b7f088f42ca
#
_cell.length_a   1.000
_cell.length_b   1.000
_cell.length_c   1.000
_cell.angle_alpha   90.00
_cell.angle_beta   90.00
_cell.angle_gamma   90.00
#
_symmetry.space_group_name_H-M   'P 1'
#
loop_
_entity.id
_entity.type
_entity.pdbx_description
1 polymer ?
#
loop_
_entity_poly.entity_id
_entity_poly.type
_entity_poly.pdbx_seq_one_letter_code
_entity_poly.pdbx_strand_id
1 'polypeptide(L)'
;LRRALEARRIRAEHLVTVPDLPTFTYTKVINGVTGVEDHPRLDFISTRPLAGDVERRIAADLETLAPQFDAILVADQAETDQGGVVTPAVREAIAGLAARTPGKVFWVDSRMRPELFRRAIVKPNQQEADAACLRRFGRVDYQALRREIEAPLLVVTYGGDGALLLTADGEQWIKTRRVAQPVDICGAGDSFSAGAAMALAAGGSPAQAARFGNLVASITIMKKGTGTASPGEVLQAHEHAGD
;
A
#
# COMPACT_ATOMS: atom_id res chain seq x y z
N LEU A 1 -8.48 16.13 5.87
CA LEU A 1 -7.86 14.89 6.27
C LEU A 1 -8.05 14.65 7.78
N ARG A 2 -7.55 15.53 8.69
CA ARG A 2 -7.58 15.35 10.16
C ARG A 2 -8.99 14.97 10.67
N ARG A 3 -10.04 15.72 10.34
CA ARG A 3 -11.43 15.41 10.73
C ARG A 3 -11.89 14.01 10.29
N ALA A 4 -11.47 13.55 9.11
CA ALA A 4 -11.83 12.23 8.60
C ALA A 4 -11.12 11.10 9.36
N LEU A 5 -9.91 11.32 9.83
CA LEU A 5 -9.17 10.38 10.67
C LEU A 5 -9.79 10.31 12.08
N GLU A 6 -10.04 11.46 12.69
CA GLU A 6 -10.66 11.58 14.00
C GLU A 6 -12.04 10.92 14.06
N ALA A 7 -12.88 11.13 13.04
CA ALA A 7 -14.18 10.49 12.91
C ALA A 7 -14.10 8.94 12.85
N ARG A 8 -12.92 8.41 12.46
CA ARG A 8 -12.62 6.97 12.45
C ARG A 8 -11.80 6.52 13.66
N ARG A 9 -11.60 7.37 14.65
CA ARG A 9 -10.77 7.14 15.86
C ARG A 9 -9.31 6.80 15.50
N ILE A 10 -8.82 7.33 14.40
CA ILE A 10 -7.41 7.21 14.00
C ILE A 10 -6.65 8.37 14.60
N ARG A 11 -5.58 8.06 15.31
CA ARG A 11 -4.68 9.04 15.91
C ARG A 11 -4.03 9.90 14.82
N ALA A 12 -4.05 11.22 14.99
CA ALA A 12 -3.61 12.16 13.98
C ALA A 12 -2.59 13.20 14.52
N GLU A 13 -2.06 12.97 15.72
CA GLU A 13 -1.11 13.87 16.37
C GLU A 13 0.24 13.97 15.63
N HIS A 14 0.61 12.93 14.89
CA HIS A 14 1.85 12.88 14.12
C HIS A 14 1.69 13.35 12.66
N LEU A 15 0.52 13.85 12.28
CA LEU A 15 0.35 14.48 10.97
C LEU A 15 1.19 15.76 10.88
N VAL A 16 2.17 15.74 9.97
CA VAL A 16 2.97 16.91 9.64
C VAL A 16 2.17 17.82 8.71
N THR A 17 1.94 19.07 9.13
CA THR A 17 1.28 20.09 8.31
C THR A 17 2.32 21.06 7.79
N VAL A 18 2.34 21.24 6.46
CA VAL A 18 3.23 22.19 5.78
C VAL A 18 2.35 23.22 5.08
N PRO A 19 2.39 24.53 5.48
CA PRO A 19 1.43 25.52 4.98
C PRO A 19 1.37 25.66 3.46
N ASP A 20 2.52 25.64 2.79
CA ASP A 20 2.63 25.86 1.35
C ASP A 20 2.70 24.58 0.51
N LEU A 21 2.39 23.44 1.11
CA LEU A 21 2.36 22.15 0.44
C LEU A 21 0.92 21.59 0.45
N PRO A 22 0.18 21.69 -0.63
CA PRO A 22 -1.18 21.15 -0.68
C PRO A 22 -1.18 19.64 -0.54
N THR A 23 -2.15 19.11 0.20
CA THR A 23 -2.42 17.68 0.21
C THR A 23 -2.80 17.21 -1.19
N PHE A 24 -2.18 16.13 -1.66
CA PHE A 24 -2.52 15.54 -2.95
C PHE A 24 -3.99 15.14 -2.99
N THR A 25 -4.66 15.45 -4.07
CA THR A 25 -6.05 15.05 -4.29
C THR A 25 -6.20 14.39 -5.66
N TYR A 26 -6.98 13.33 -5.68
CA TYR A 26 -7.32 12.54 -6.86
C TYR A 26 -8.83 12.59 -7.03
N THR A 27 -9.31 13.34 -8.04
CA THR A 27 -10.72 13.72 -8.16
C THR A 27 -11.35 13.02 -9.36
N LYS A 28 -12.36 12.18 -9.13
CA LYS A 28 -13.22 11.63 -10.18
C LYS A 28 -14.37 12.59 -10.46
N VAL A 29 -14.60 12.89 -11.73
CA VAL A 29 -15.76 13.67 -12.18
C VAL A 29 -16.87 12.70 -12.51
N ILE A 30 -17.93 12.73 -11.73
CA ILE A 30 -19.08 11.81 -11.88
C ILE A 30 -20.24 12.58 -12.49
N ASN A 31 -20.82 12.05 -13.56
CA ASN A 31 -22.05 12.56 -14.17
C ASN A 31 -23.21 12.45 -13.17
N GLY A 32 -23.84 13.58 -12.87
CA GLY A 32 -24.92 13.63 -11.87
C GLY A 32 -26.21 12.92 -12.30
N VAL A 33 -26.39 12.63 -13.59
CA VAL A 33 -27.59 11.98 -14.14
C VAL A 33 -27.34 10.47 -14.29
N THR A 34 -26.21 10.09 -14.87
CA THR A 34 -25.89 8.68 -15.18
C THR A 34 -25.18 7.96 -14.04
N GLY A 35 -24.55 8.70 -13.13
CA GLY A 35 -23.70 8.15 -12.06
C GLY A 35 -22.37 7.55 -12.56
N VAL A 36 -22.06 7.74 -13.85
CA VAL A 36 -20.84 7.22 -14.49
C VAL A 36 -19.74 8.28 -14.48
N GLU A 37 -18.48 7.86 -14.50
CA GLU A 37 -17.32 8.74 -14.62
C GLU A 37 -17.27 9.34 -16.03
N ASP A 38 -17.36 10.68 -16.13
CA ASP A 38 -17.46 11.39 -17.41
C ASP A 38 -16.11 11.73 -18.03
N HIS A 39 -15.08 11.90 -17.18
CA HIS A 39 -13.76 12.36 -17.60
C HIS A 39 -12.65 11.59 -16.89
N PRO A 40 -11.43 11.61 -17.45
CA PRO A 40 -10.25 11.14 -16.73
C PRO A 40 -10.15 11.81 -15.37
N ARG A 41 -9.60 11.08 -14.40
CA ARG A 41 -9.33 11.57 -13.04
C ARG A 41 -8.49 12.85 -13.09
N LEU A 42 -8.87 13.86 -12.30
CA LEU A 42 -8.13 15.11 -12.13
C LEU A 42 -7.25 14.99 -10.88
N ASP A 43 -5.93 15.05 -11.08
CA ASP A 43 -4.96 14.89 -10.01
C ASP A 43 -4.28 16.23 -9.72
N PHE A 44 -4.36 16.66 -8.45
CA PHE A 44 -3.64 17.83 -7.96
C PHE A 44 -2.50 17.34 -7.06
N ILE A 45 -1.29 17.36 -7.59
CA ILE A 45 -0.08 16.88 -6.93
C ILE A 45 0.99 17.97 -6.91
N SER A 46 1.80 18.02 -5.85
CA SER A 46 2.98 18.86 -5.83
C SER A 46 4.17 18.11 -6.43
N THR A 47 4.81 18.71 -7.42
CA THR A 47 6.05 18.20 -8.02
C THR A 47 7.30 18.79 -7.34
N ARG A 48 7.12 19.67 -6.35
CA ARG A 48 8.23 20.28 -5.62
C ARG A 48 8.84 19.29 -4.64
N PRO A 49 10.17 19.26 -4.49
CA PRO A 49 10.81 18.49 -3.44
C PRO A 49 10.30 18.89 -2.06
N LEU A 50 10.26 17.93 -1.15
CA LEU A 50 9.97 18.20 0.26
C LEU A 50 11.09 19.04 0.88
N ALA A 51 10.74 20.02 1.70
CA ALA A 51 11.73 20.81 2.41
C ALA A 51 12.54 19.93 3.38
N GLY A 52 13.84 20.14 3.46
CA GLY A 52 14.75 19.26 4.18
C GLY A 52 14.52 19.20 5.69
N ASP A 53 13.94 20.23 6.31
CA ASP A 53 13.52 20.22 7.72
C ASP A 53 12.29 19.33 7.94
N VAL A 54 11.34 19.34 7.01
CA VAL A 54 10.17 18.46 7.01
C VAL A 54 10.58 17.01 6.78
N GLU A 55 11.48 16.76 5.83
CA GLU A 55 12.05 15.43 5.56
C GLU A 55 12.72 14.86 6.82
N ARG A 56 13.61 15.64 7.44
CA ARG A 56 14.28 15.23 8.70
C ARG A 56 13.29 14.95 9.82
N ARG A 57 12.24 15.77 9.94
CA ARG A 57 11.19 15.55 10.93
C ARG A 57 10.47 14.22 10.69
N ILE A 58 10.07 13.92 9.45
CA ILE A 58 9.40 12.64 9.12
C ILE A 58 10.31 11.46 9.46
N ALA A 59 11.59 11.52 9.10
CA ALA A 59 12.55 10.47 9.42
C ALA A 59 12.73 10.27 10.93
N ALA A 60 12.83 11.37 11.69
CA ALA A 60 12.94 11.33 13.15
C ALA A 60 11.66 10.81 13.83
N ASP A 61 10.49 11.22 13.34
CA ASP A 61 9.20 10.70 13.82
C ASP A 61 9.09 9.18 13.56
N LEU A 62 9.50 8.71 12.39
CA LEU A 62 9.57 7.26 12.09
C LEU A 62 10.47 6.51 13.08
N GLU A 63 11.69 6.98 13.34
CA GLU A 63 12.62 6.37 14.28
C GLU A 63 12.03 6.28 15.71
N THR A 64 11.36 7.35 16.13
CA THR A 64 10.80 7.45 17.48
C THR A 64 9.53 6.63 17.65
N LEU A 65 8.69 6.59 16.62
CA LEU A 65 7.37 6.00 16.70
C LEU A 65 7.33 4.52 16.28
N ALA A 66 8.21 4.10 15.37
CA ALA A 66 8.20 2.73 14.87
C ALA A 66 8.18 1.65 15.98
N PRO A 67 8.88 1.81 17.12
CA PRO A 67 8.81 0.82 18.21
C PRO A 67 7.41 0.62 18.80
N GLN A 68 6.53 1.61 18.67
CA GLN A 68 5.19 1.61 19.29
C GLN A 68 4.14 0.88 18.44
N PHE A 69 4.48 0.46 17.22
CA PHE A 69 3.55 -0.16 16.27
C PHE A 69 4.05 -1.54 15.83
N ASP A 70 3.12 -2.45 15.60
CA ASP A 70 3.42 -3.81 15.10
C ASP A 70 3.65 -3.82 13.59
N ALA A 71 3.00 -2.91 12.86
CA ALA A 71 3.15 -2.73 11.44
C ALA A 71 3.27 -1.25 11.04
N ILE A 72 4.11 -0.97 10.05
CA ILE A 72 4.29 0.32 9.43
C ILE A 72 3.90 0.20 7.95
N LEU A 73 2.86 0.91 7.53
CA LEU A 73 2.45 0.97 6.13
C LEU A 73 2.98 2.25 5.50
N VAL A 74 3.66 2.10 4.38
CA VAL A 74 4.24 3.18 3.59
C VAL A 74 3.51 3.26 2.27
N ALA A 75 2.66 4.28 2.11
CA ALA A 75 1.91 4.54 0.87
C ALA A 75 2.63 5.64 0.07
N ASP A 76 3.49 5.24 -0.87
CA ASP A 76 4.19 6.14 -1.80
C ASP A 76 3.36 6.30 -3.07
N GLN A 77 2.35 7.15 -2.98
CA GLN A 77 1.37 7.39 -4.04
C GLN A 77 1.71 8.57 -4.95
N ALA A 78 2.86 9.21 -4.76
CA ALA A 78 3.29 10.34 -5.56
C ALA A 78 3.72 9.91 -6.96
N GLU A 79 2.96 10.30 -7.97
CA GLU A 79 3.26 10.05 -9.39
C GLU A 79 4.16 11.17 -9.95
N THR A 80 5.28 11.43 -9.28
CA THR A 80 6.27 12.46 -9.63
C THR A 80 7.66 12.05 -9.15
N ASP A 81 8.69 12.45 -9.87
CA ASP A 81 10.06 12.09 -9.56
C ASP A 81 10.59 12.75 -8.28
N GLN A 82 10.17 13.98 -7.99
CA GLN A 82 10.69 14.79 -6.89
C GLN A 82 9.68 15.12 -5.79
N GLY A 83 8.39 15.03 -6.08
CA GLY A 83 7.34 15.32 -5.10
C GLY A 83 7.04 14.13 -4.20
N GLY A 84 6.17 14.38 -3.22
CA GLY A 84 5.75 13.39 -2.23
C GLY A 84 6.60 13.38 -0.97
N VAL A 85 6.13 12.61 0.00
CA VAL A 85 6.74 12.58 1.35
C VAL A 85 7.75 11.43 1.52
N VAL A 86 7.72 10.44 0.63
CA VAL A 86 8.63 9.28 0.70
C VAL A 86 9.90 9.56 -0.12
N THR A 87 10.72 10.47 0.41
CA THR A 87 11.98 10.88 -0.18
C THR A 87 13.06 9.80 -0.08
N PRO A 88 14.23 9.97 -0.73
CA PRO A 88 15.36 9.07 -0.53
C PRO A 88 15.75 8.89 0.93
N ALA A 89 15.82 9.98 1.72
CA ALA A 89 16.17 9.90 3.14
C ALA A 89 15.09 9.16 3.97
N VAL A 90 13.82 9.33 3.65
CA VAL A 90 12.74 8.56 4.29
C VAL A 90 12.83 7.08 3.94
N ARG A 91 13.16 6.72 2.68
CA ARG A 91 13.39 5.31 2.29
C ARG A 91 14.57 4.69 3.03
N GLU A 92 15.67 5.43 3.19
CA GLU A 92 16.83 4.95 3.97
C GLU A 92 16.47 4.75 5.45
N ALA A 93 15.68 5.65 6.05
CA ALA A 93 15.20 5.48 7.42
C ALA A 93 14.34 4.21 7.56
N ILE A 94 13.42 3.95 6.62
CA ILE A 94 12.61 2.74 6.58
C ILE A 94 13.50 1.50 6.46
N ALA A 95 14.46 1.48 5.54
CA ALA A 95 15.37 0.35 5.32
C ALA A 95 16.24 0.07 6.57
N GLY A 96 16.72 1.14 7.22
CA GLY A 96 17.46 1.04 8.47
C GLY A 96 16.62 0.48 9.61
N LEU A 97 15.39 0.94 9.77
CA LEU A 97 14.45 0.40 10.76
C LEU A 97 14.12 -1.07 10.50
N ALA A 98 13.80 -1.42 9.26
CA ALA A 98 13.51 -2.80 8.88
C ALA A 98 14.69 -3.75 9.19
N ALA A 99 15.93 -3.30 8.94
CA ALA A 99 17.12 -4.08 9.26
C ALA A 99 17.31 -4.31 10.77
N ARG A 100 16.98 -3.32 11.59
CA ARG A 100 17.18 -3.39 13.06
C ARG A 100 16.03 -4.08 13.80
N THR A 101 14.87 -4.25 13.15
CA THR A 101 13.68 -4.83 13.77
C THR A 101 13.08 -5.95 12.92
N PRO A 102 13.76 -7.10 12.76
CA PRO A 102 13.40 -8.13 11.78
C PRO A 102 12.04 -8.81 12.02
N GLY A 103 11.43 -8.65 13.18
CA GLY A 103 10.08 -9.17 13.47
C GLY A 103 8.95 -8.18 13.17
N LYS A 104 9.27 -6.94 12.80
CA LYS A 104 8.29 -5.89 12.56
C LYS A 104 7.90 -5.83 11.08
N VAL A 105 6.61 -5.61 10.82
CA VAL A 105 6.10 -5.50 9.45
C VAL A 105 6.32 -4.08 8.92
N PHE A 106 7.20 -3.93 7.93
CA PHE A 106 7.30 -2.75 7.08
C PHE A 106 6.70 -3.09 5.73
N TRP A 107 5.52 -2.56 5.45
CA TRP A 107 4.76 -2.81 4.23
C TRP A 107 4.75 -1.58 3.34
N VAL A 108 5.25 -1.72 2.12
CA VAL A 108 5.38 -0.63 1.15
C VAL A 108 4.47 -0.86 -0.04
N ASP A 109 3.70 0.15 -0.38
CA ASP A 109 2.92 0.28 -1.61
C ASP A 109 3.40 1.52 -2.36
N SER A 110 4.14 1.33 -3.46
CA SER A 110 4.72 2.43 -4.24
C SER A 110 4.33 2.30 -5.70
N ARG A 111 3.67 3.32 -6.24
CA ARG A 111 3.21 3.35 -7.62
C ARG A 111 4.33 3.42 -8.64
N MET A 112 5.34 4.25 -8.40
CA MET A 112 6.33 4.55 -9.43
C MET A 112 7.69 3.88 -9.22
N ARG A 113 8.03 3.50 -7.99
CA ARG A 113 9.42 3.16 -7.64
C ARG A 113 9.56 2.06 -6.59
N PRO A 114 8.82 0.93 -6.72
CA PRO A 114 8.93 -0.17 -5.75
C PRO A 114 10.36 -0.72 -5.66
N GLU A 115 11.16 -0.62 -6.72
CA GLU A 115 12.56 -1.03 -6.78
C GLU A 115 13.54 -0.18 -5.95
N LEU A 116 13.09 0.95 -5.42
CA LEU A 116 13.92 1.82 -4.58
C LEU A 116 13.77 1.57 -3.09
N PHE A 117 12.89 0.67 -2.67
CA PHE A 117 12.73 0.30 -1.26
C PHE A 117 13.56 -0.94 -0.94
N ARG A 118 14.18 -0.96 0.22
CA ARG A 118 15.04 -2.08 0.65
C ARG A 118 14.57 -2.66 1.97
N ARG A 119 14.71 -4.00 2.11
CA ARG A 119 14.47 -4.75 3.34
C ARG A 119 13.05 -4.68 3.90
N ALA A 120 12.14 -4.07 3.19
CA ALA A 120 10.73 -4.03 3.49
C ALA A 120 9.96 -5.05 2.65
N ILE A 121 8.75 -5.37 3.06
CA ILE A 121 7.78 -6.06 2.23
C ILE A 121 7.29 -5.05 1.19
N VAL A 122 7.36 -5.39 -0.09
CA VAL A 122 6.97 -4.49 -1.17
C VAL A 122 5.83 -5.10 -1.96
N LYS A 123 4.75 -4.32 -2.15
CA LYS A 123 3.55 -4.75 -2.87
C LYS A 123 3.25 -3.84 -4.06
N PRO A 124 3.80 -4.10 -5.22
CA PRO A 124 3.32 -3.51 -6.46
C PRO A 124 2.11 -4.28 -7.02
N ASN A 125 1.35 -3.64 -7.91
CA ASN A 125 0.53 -4.38 -8.87
C ASN A 125 1.42 -4.92 -10.01
N GLN A 126 0.84 -5.73 -10.92
CA GLN A 126 1.58 -6.32 -12.04
C GLN A 126 2.29 -5.25 -12.90
N GLN A 127 1.59 -4.20 -13.29
CA GLN A 127 2.15 -3.14 -14.15
C GLN A 127 3.30 -2.40 -13.48
N GLU A 128 3.18 -2.10 -12.20
CA GLU A 128 4.22 -1.46 -11.38
C GLU A 128 5.44 -2.36 -11.23
N ALA A 129 5.22 -3.67 -11.00
CA ALA A 129 6.29 -4.66 -10.89
C ALA A 129 7.03 -4.86 -12.23
N ASP A 130 6.28 -4.99 -13.33
CA ASP A 130 6.86 -5.12 -14.68
C ASP A 130 7.71 -3.89 -15.01
N ALA A 131 7.18 -2.69 -14.78
CA ALA A 131 7.89 -1.44 -15.02
C ALA A 131 9.18 -1.33 -14.18
N ALA A 132 9.13 -1.72 -12.91
CA ALA A 132 10.31 -1.74 -12.04
C ALA A 132 11.37 -2.72 -12.54
N CYS A 133 10.98 -3.94 -12.93
CA CYS A 133 11.89 -4.93 -13.51
C CYS A 133 12.51 -4.43 -14.81
N LEU A 134 11.71 -3.82 -15.69
CA LEU A 134 12.21 -3.28 -16.96
C LEU A 134 13.22 -2.15 -16.74
N ARG A 135 12.99 -1.25 -15.79
CA ARG A 135 13.96 -0.20 -15.43
C ARG A 135 15.26 -0.75 -14.89
N ARG A 136 15.21 -1.86 -14.12
CA ARG A 136 16.40 -2.42 -13.45
C ARG A 136 17.15 -3.42 -14.31
N PHE A 137 16.45 -4.26 -15.08
CA PHE A 137 17.03 -5.44 -15.73
C PHE A 137 16.80 -5.50 -17.24
N GLY A 138 15.94 -4.61 -17.80
CA GLY A 138 15.50 -4.68 -19.20
C GLY A 138 14.58 -5.88 -19.51
N ARG A 139 14.17 -6.63 -18.50
CA ARG A 139 13.26 -7.78 -18.59
C ARG A 139 12.46 -7.93 -17.32
N VAL A 140 11.32 -8.62 -17.39
CA VAL A 140 10.52 -8.96 -16.21
C VAL A 140 11.14 -10.16 -15.49
N ASP A 141 11.55 -9.94 -14.23
CA ASP A 141 12.12 -10.96 -13.34
C ASP A 141 11.86 -10.53 -11.88
N TYR A 142 10.73 -10.96 -11.36
CA TYR A 142 10.30 -10.57 -10.01
C TYR A 142 11.19 -11.14 -8.90
N GLN A 143 11.76 -12.36 -9.10
CA GLN A 143 12.69 -12.91 -8.12
C GLN A 143 14.02 -12.15 -8.10
N ALA A 144 14.49 -11.69 -9.26
CA ALA A 144 15.65 -10.80 -9.31
C ALA A 144 15.35 -9.48 -8.59
N LEU A 145 14.16 -8.88 -8.82
CA LEU A 145 13.72 -7.68 -8.14
C LEU A 145 13.70 -7.88 -6.63
N ARG A 146 13.03 -8.95 -6.14
CA ARG A 146 12.98 -9.26 -4.71
C ARG A 146 14.38 -9.37 -4.08
N ARG A 147 15.30 -10.08 -4.76
CA ARG A 147 16.69 -10.24 -4.27
C ARG A 147 17.43 -8.92 -4.23
N GLU A 148 17.32 -8.11 -5.28
CA GLU A 148 18.01 -6.82 -5.36
C GLU A 148 17.60 -5.85 -4.29
N ILE A 149 16.28 -5.78 -4.00
CA ILE A 149 15.76 -4.92 -2.93
C ILE A 149 15.84 -5.57 -1.54
N GLU A 150 16.42 -6.77 -1.43
CA GLU A 150 16.53 -7.50 -0.17
C GLU A 150 15.17 -7.69 0.54
N ALA A 151 14.06 -7.74 -0.22
CA ALA A 151 12.73 -7.87 0.37
C ALA A 151 12.52 -9.27 0.97
N PRO A 152 12.07 -9.36 2.23
CA PRO A 152 11.70 -10.66 2.80
C PRO A 152 10.51 -11.28 2.05
N LEU A 153 9.63 -10.43 1.54
CA LEU A 153 8.46 -10.80 0.75
C LEU A 153 8.19 -9.73 -0.31
N LEU A 154 8.04 -10.13 -1.57
CA LEU A 154 7.48 -9.32 -2.65
C LEU A 154 6.10 -9.86 -3.00
N VAL A 155 5.09 -8.99 -3.03
CA VAL A 155 3.69 -9.35 -3.33
C VAL A 155 3.25 -8.65 -4.59
N VAL A 156 3.14 -9.36 -5.69
CA VAL A 156 2.64 -8.80 -6.94
C VAL A 156 1.15 -9.07 -7.06
N THR A 157 0.31 -8.03 -7.08
CA THR A 157 -1.14 -8.16 -7.14
C THR A 157 -1.65 -8.10 -8.58
N TYR A 158 -2.63 -8.95 -8.90
CA TYR A 158 -3.25 -9.11 -10.23
C TYR A 158 -4.76 -8.82 -10.18
N GLY A 159 -5.17 -7.90 -9.31
CA GLY A 159 -6.58 -7.53 -9.13
C GLY A 159 -7.45 -8.74 -8.79
N GLY A 160 -8.50 -8.97 -9.59
CA GLY A 160 -9.45 -10.07 -9.37
C GLY A 160 -8.89 -11.49 -9.61
N ASP A 161 -7.65 -11.63 -10.07
CA ASP A 161 -7.02 -12.95 -10.28
C ASP A 161 -6.21 -13.41 -9.05
N GLY A 162 -5.84 -12.46 -8.15
CA GLY A 162 -5.15 -12.79 -6.92
C GLY A 162 -3.79 -12.11 -6.77
N ALA A 163 -2.83 -12.79 -6.14
CA ALA A 163 -1.51 -12.27 -5.90
C ALA A 163 -0.43 -13.35 -6.02
N LEU A 164 0.72 -12.98 -6.55
CA LEU A 164 1.93 -13.78 -6.56
C LEU A 164 2.82 -13.37 -5.38
N LEU A 165 3.15 -14.31 -4.52
CA LEU A 165 4.07 -14.12 -3.40
C LEU A 165 5.44 -14.65 -3.80
N LEU A 166 6.47 -13.86 -3.53
CA LEU A 166 7.87 -14.24 -3.77
C LEU A 166 8.65 -14.11 -2.46
N THR A 167 9.22 -15.22 -2.03
CA THR A 167 10.09 -15.32 -0.84
C THR A 167 11.46 -15.87 -1.22
N ALA A 168 12.32 -16.08 -0.24
CA ALA A 168 13.58 -16.78 -0.45
C ALA A 168 13.37 -18.25 -0.87
N ASP A 169 12.28 -18.87 -0.42
CA ASP A 169 11.95 -20.27 -0.64
C ASP A 169 11.28 -20.53 -2.01
N GLY A 170 10.90 -19.47 -2.72
CA GLY A 170 10.28 -19.59 -4.04
C GLY A 170 9.06 -18.70 -4.24
N GLU A 171 8.19 -19.14 -5.14
CA GLU A 171 6.99 -18.40 -5.57
C GLU A 171 5.72 -19.18 -5.21
N GLN A 172 4.70 -18.45 -4.79
CA GLN A 172 3.39 -19.02 -4.49
C GLN A 172 2.28 -18.12 -5.03
N TRP A 173 1.40 -18.69 -5.86
CA TRP A 173 0.19 -18.01 -6.32
C TRP A 173 -0.95 -18.16 -5.31
N ILE A 174 -1.53 -17.03 -4.92
CA ILE A 174 -2.72 -16.97 -4.05
C ILE A 174 -3.90 -16.50 -4.88
N LYS A 175 -4.79 -17.41 -5.20
CA LYS A 175 -6.04 -17.08 -5.90
C LYS A 175 -6.96 -16.26 -4.99
N THR A 176 -7.73 -15.36 -5.58
CA THR A 176 -8.84 -14.69 -4.90
C THR A 176 -10.17 -15.11 -5.50
N ARG A 177 -11.25 -14.98 -4.73
CA ARG A 177 -12.60 -15.13 -5.27
C ARG A 177 -12.95 -13.87 -6.05
N ARG A 178 -13.09 -14.01 -7.37
CA ARG A 178 -13.45 -12.88 -8.23
C ARG A 178 -14.84 -12.37 -7.88
N VAL A 179 -14.96 -11.07 -7.61
CA VAL A 179 -16.24 -10.39 -7.43
C VAL A 179 -16.78 -10.03 -8.81
N ALA A 180 -17.97 -10.56 -9.15
CA ALA A 180 -18.51 -10.44 -10.51
C ALA A 180 -18.89 -9.00 -10.90
N GLN A 181 -19.38 -8.21 -9.93
CA GLN A 181 -19.84 -6.83 -10.16
C GLN A 181 -19.37 -5.94 -8.99
N PRO A 182 -18.12 -5.48 -8.99
CA PRO A 182 -17.66 -4.55 -7.98
C PRO A 182 -18.37 -3.19 -8.16
N VAL A 183 -18.70 -2.54 -7.05
CA VAL A 183 -19.33 -1.21 -7.06
C VAL A 183 -18.28 -0.13 -7.35
N ASP A 184 -17.14 -0.20 -6.68
CA ASP A 184 -15.99 0.69 -6.93
C ASP A 184 -14.69 0.00 -6.48
N ILE A 185 -13.74 -0.10 -7.38
CA ILE A 185 -12.43 -0.73 -7.09
C ILE A 185 -11.41 0.23 -6.47
N CYS A 186 -11.79 1.50 -6.26
CA CYS A 186 -10.91 2.51 -5.67
C CYS A 186 -10.53 2.11 -4.24
N GLY A 187 -9.23 2.07 -3.94
CA GLY A 187 -8.72 1.67 -2.62
C GLY A 187 -8.66 0.15 -2.39
N ALA A 188 -8.90 -0.68 -3.41
CA ALA A 188 -8.75 -2.14 -3.27
C ALA A 188 -7.33 -2.55 -2.85
N GLY A 189 -6.30 -1.92 -3.46
CA GLY A 189 -4.89 -2.12 -3.12
C GLY A 189 -4.57 -1.71 -1.68
N ASP A 190 -5.10 -0.56 -1.24
CA ASP A 190 -4.91 -0.08 0.14
C ASP A 190 -5.57 -1.01 1.15
N SER A 191 -6.77 -1.50 0.84
CA SER A 191 -7.51 -2.46 1.66
C SER A 191 -6.79 -3.81 1.76
N PHE A 192 -6.25 -4.29 0.63
CA PHE A 192 -5.40 -5.47 0.61
C PHE A 192 -4.16 -5.26 1.49
N SER A 193 -3.45 -4.14 1.32
CA SER A 193 -2.25 -3.80 2.08
C SER A 193 -2.53 -3.75 3.57
N ALA A 194 -3.62 -3.10 4.00
CA ALA A 194 -4.02 -3.02 5.39
C ALA A 194 -4.31 -4.41 5.97
N GLY A 195 -5.13 -5.22 5.30
CA GLY A 195 -5.47 -6.57 5.74
C GLY A 195 -4.23 -7.48 5.82
N ALA A 196 -3.43 -7.51 4.77
CA ALA A 196 -2.24 -8.36 4.72
C ALA A 196 -1.19 -7.98 5.78
N ALA A 197 -0.93 -6.68 5.96
CA ALA A 197 0.02 -6.22 6.99
C ALA A 197 -0.47 -6.55 8.41
N MET A 198 -1.76 -6.41 8.70
CA MET A 198 -2.35 -6.79 9.98
C MET A 198 -2.23 -8.30 10.24
N ALA A 199 -2.50 -9.13 9.24
CA ALA A 199 -2.38 -10.58 9.38
C ALA A 199 -0.93 -11.02 9.64
N LEU A 200 0.05 -10.41 8.95
CA LEU A 200 1.48 -10.66 9.23
C LEU A 200 1.87 -10.21 10.64
N ALA A 201 1.43 -9.02 11.07
CA ALA A 201 1.70 -8.51 12.41
C ALA A 201 1.09 -9.41 13.51
N ALA A 202 -0.01 -10.09 13.20
CA ALA A 202 -0.62 -11.10 14.08
C ALA A 202 0.06 -12.49 14.02
N GLY A 203 1.17 -12.63 13.28
CA GLY A 203 1.93 -13.88 13.17
C GLY A 203 1.45 -14.82 12.05
N GLY A 204 0.60 -14.34 11.15
CA GLY A 204 0.16 -15.12 9.99
C GLY A 204 1.29 -15.34 8.97
N SER A 205 1.24 -16.46 8.25
CA SER A 205 2.15 -16.71 7.13
C SER A 205 1.87 -15.76 5.96
N PRO A 206 2.82 -15.58 5.02
CA PRO A 206 2.60 -14.77 3.81
C PRO A 206 1.34 -15.18 3.02
N ALA A 207 1.08 -16.49 2.93
CA ALA A 207 -0.12 -17.01 2.26
C ALA A 207 -1.42 -16.65 3.00
N GLN A 208 -1.44 -16.75 4.33
CA GLN A 208 -2.59 -16.31 5.14
C GLN A 208 -2.81 -14.80 5.03
N ALA A 209 -1.74 -14.03 5.07
CA ALA A 209 -1.78 -12.59 4.92
C ALA A 209 -2.37 -12.17 3.57
N ALA A 210 -1.93 -12.76 2.48
CA ALA A 210 -2.47 -12.45 1.15
C ALA A 210 -3.94 -12.86 1.01
N ARG A 211 -4.36 -14.02 1.56
CA ARG A 211 -5.77 -14.43 1.59
C ARG A 211 -6.62 -13.44 2.39
N PHE A 212 -6.13 -13.02 3.56
CA PHE A 212 -6.83 -12.03 4.39
C PHE A 212 -6.91 -10.67 3.72
N GLY A 213 -5.83 -10.21 3.07
CA GLY A 213 -5.83 -9.00 2.25
C GLY A 213 -6.86 -9.06 1.12
N ASN A 214 -6.93 -10.18 0.40
CA ASN A 214 -7.94 -10.42 -0.63
C ASN A 214 -9.37 -10.37 -0.06
N LEU A 215 -9.60 -10.96 1.11
CA LEU A 215 -10.90 -10.94 1.79
C LEU A 215 -11.31 -9.50 2.13
N VAL A 216 -10.43 -8.73 2.75
CA VAL A 216 -10.70 -7.32 3.09
C VAL A 216 -10.98 -6.50 1.84
N ALA A 217 -10.17 -6.64 0.79
CA ALA A 217 -10.37 -5.96 -0.48
C ALA A 217 -11.72 -6.33 -1.14
N SER A 218 -12.13 -7.59 -1.11
CA SER A 218 -13.40 -8.05 -1.68
C SER A 218 -14.63 -7.41 -1.03
N ILE A 219 -14.54 -7.05 0.25
CA ILE A 219 -15.60 -6.34 0.97
C ILE A 219 -15.62 -4.86 0.58
N THR A 220 -14.46 -4.23 0.51
CA THR A 220 -14.37 -2.78 0.29
C THR A 220 -14.78 -2.38 -1.12
N ILE A 221 -14.49 -3.18 -2.14
CA ILE A 221 -14.90 -2.90 -3.53
C ILE A 221 -16.41 -3.01 -3.77
N MET A 222 -17.18 -3.52 -2.81
CA MET A 222 -18.64 -3.53 -2.84
C MET A 222 -19.25 -2.22 -2.29
N LYS A 223 -18.44 -1.26 -1.95
CA LYS A 223 -18.87 0.03 -1.41
C LYS A 223 -18.54 1.16 -2.38
N LYS A 224 -19.39 2.19 -2.45
CA LYS A 224 -19.17 3.36 -3.30
C LYS A 224 -18.03 4.22 -2.74
N GLY A 225 -17.12 4.64 -3.59
CA GLY A 225 -15.92 5.38 -3.22
C GLY A 225 -14.87 4.49 -2.56
N THR A 226 -13.94 5.09 -1.83
CA THR A 226 -12.93 4.35 -1.07
C THR A 226 -13.57 3.71 0.16
N GLY A 227 -13.99 2.46 0.03
CA GLY A 227 -14.65 1.71 1.09
C GLY A 227 -13.71 1.29 2.22
N THR A 228 -14.29 1.01 3.40
CA THR A 228 -13.58 0.36 4.52
C THR A 228 -14.36 -0.86 4.98
N ALA A 229 -13.66 -1.89 5.46
CA ALA A 229 -14.29 -3.07 6.04
C ALA A 229 -14.25 -2.99 7.57
N SER A 230 -15.38 -3.28 8.21
CA SER A 230 -15.44 -3.43 9.66
C SER A 230 -15.05 -4.86 10.07
N PRO A 231 -14.62 -5.08 11.34
CA PRO A 231 -14.34 -6.43 11.83
C PRO A 231 -15.52 -7.40 11.68
N GLY A 232 -16.75 -6.93 11.90
CA GLY A 232 -17.95 -7.75 11.73
C GLY A 232 -18.18 -8.21 10.29
N GLU A 233 -18.00 -7.31 9.32
CA GLU A 233 -18.09 -7.67 7.88
C GLU A 233 -17.04 -8.69 7.48
N VAL A 234 -15.81 -8.55 8.01
CA VAL A 234 -14.72 -9.48 7.73
C VAL A 234 -15.01 -10.87 8.30
N LEU A 235 -15.49 -10.96 9.54
CA LEU A 235 -15.89 -12.22 10.17
C LEU A 235 -17.01 -12.91 9.37
N GLN A 236 -18.07 -12.16 9.05
CA GLN A 236 -19.19 -12.68 8.26
C GLN A 236 -18.74 -13.19 6.89
N ALA A 237 -17.87 -12.45 6.20
CA ALA A 237 -17.35 -12.85 4.89
C ALA A 237 -16.45 -14.08 4.98
N HIS A 238 -15.72 -14.25 6.09
CA HIS A 238 -14.88 -15.43 6.33
C HIS A 238 -15.71 -16.70 6.55
N GLU A 239 -16.78 -16.60 7.34
CA GLU A 239 -17.70 -17.72 7.57
C GLU A 239 -18.34 -18.24 6.28
N HIS A 240 -18.76 -17.33 5.38
CA HIS A 240 -19.32 -17.68 4.07
C HIS A 240 -18.30 -18.13 3.02
N ALA A 241 -17.01 -17.99 3.28
CA ALA A 241 -15.94 -18.44 2.39
C ALA A 241 -15.50 -19.89 2.69
N GLY A 242 -15.96 -20.46 3.81
CA GLY A 242 -15.67 -21.83 4.23
C GLY A 242 -16.69 -22.88 3.75
N ASP A 243 -17.80 -22.43 3.14
CA ASP A 243 -18.79 -23.25 2.48
C ASP A 243 -18.54 -23.24 0.93
#